data_cc1b2bca6151718cea29b249e12f10a2
#
_entry.id   cc1b2bca6151718cea29b249e12f10a2
#
_cell.length_a   1.000
_cell.length_b   1.000
_cell.length_c   1.000
_cell.angle_alpha   90.00
_cell.angle_beta   90.00
_cell.angle_gamma   90.00
#
_symmetry.space_group_name_H-M   'P 1'
#
loop_
_entity.id
_entity.type
_entity.pdbx_description
1 polymer ?
#
loop_
_entity_poly.entity_id
_entity_poly.type
_entity_poly.pdbx_seq_one_letter_code
_entity_poly.pdbx_strand_id
1 'polypeptide(L)'
;MTGKITVNLPHSHDLREQNVLTHMPDGETISTVAEAMKLLGDPSRLRIFWILCHCEECVLNIADMTGMSSPAVSHHLRLLKSGGLIESRRSGKEMYYRAAETELAQALHRASEQVAKISCPDAPIPEDAHTPQNQEVSL
;
A
#
# COMPACT_ATOMS: atom_id res chain seq x y z
N MET A 1 8.99 15.06 20.38
CA MET A 1 9.96 14.89 21.48
C MET A 1 10.53 13.50 21.42
N THR A 2 11.76 13.39 21.00
CA THR A 2 12.50 12.14 21.06
C THR A 2 13.00 11.94 22.48
N GLY A 3 12.24 11.21 23.30
CA GLY A 3 12.72 10.76 24.59
C GLY A 3 13.93 9.84 24.35
N LYS A 4 15.08 10.18 24.94
CA LYS A 4 16.22 9.28 24.94
C LYS A 4 15.84 8.05 25.74
N ILE A 5 15.56 6.94 25.05
CA ILE A 5 15.39 5.65 25.67
C ILE A 5 16.79 5.17 26.05
N THR A 6 17.14 5.31 27.31
CA THR A 6 18.38 4.74 27.83
C THR A 6 18.09 3.30 28.23
N VAL A 7 18.37 2.37 27.36
CA VAL A 7 18.28 0.95 27.65
C VAL A 7 19.68 0.43 27.94
N ASN A 8 19.84 -0.20 29.10
CA ASN A 8 21.06 -0.90 29.43
C ASN A 8 20.99 -2.32 28.90
N LEU A 9 21.67 -2.57 27.79
CA LEU A 9 21.66 -3.89 27.15
C LEU A 9 22.51 -4.88 27.97
N PRO A 10 22.05 -6.13 28.20
CA PRO A 10 22.82 -7.16 28.90
C PRO A 10 24.16 -7.47 28.24
N HIS A 11 24.25 -7.34 26.94
CA HIS A 11 25.45 -7.53 26.15
C HIS A 11 25.65 -6.33 25.24
N SER A 12 26.88 -5.84 25.17
CA SER A 12 27.28 -4.76 24.27
C SER A 12 28.20 -5.33 23.20
N HIS A 13 27.75 -5.29 21.93
CA HIS A 13 28.51 -5.82 20.80
C HIS A 13 29.24 -4.72 20.02
N ASP A 14 28.61 -3.56 19.82
CA ASP A 14 29.22 -2.38 19.21
C ASP A 14 28.43 -1.10 19.50
N LEU A 15 28.95 0.04 19.02
CA LEU A 15 28.32 1.35 19.18
C LEU A 15 27.04 1.53 18.35
N ARG A 16 26.77 0.67 17.37
CA ARG A 16 25.58 0.72 16.52
C ARG A 16 24.30 0.45 17.30
N GLU A 17 24.37 -0.37 18.33
CA GLU A 17 23.23 -0.71 19.18
C GLU A 17 22.60 0.55 19.81
N GLN A 18 23.41 1.45 20.33
CA GLN A 18 22.94 2.70 20.93
C GLN A 18 22.36 3.64 19.88
N ASN A 19 22.95 3.67 18.69
CA ASN A 19 22.44 4.48 17.58
C ASN A 19 21.08 3.97 17.10
N VAL A 20 20.89 2.66 16.99
CA VAL A 20 19.60 2.05 16.66
C VAL A 20 18.53 2.44 17.69
N LEU A 21 18.83 2.29 18.99
CA LEU A 21 17.88 2.64 20.05
C LEU A 21 17.51 4.12 20.04
N THR A 22 18.47 4.99 19.73
CA THR A 22 18.23 6.45 19.66
C THR A 22 17.30 6.83 18.52
N HIS A 23 17.37 6.12 17.39
CA HIS A 23 16.57 6.39 16.19
C HIS A 23 15.33 5.50 16.07
N MET A 24 15.13 4.58 17.01
CA MET A 24 13.95 3.71 17.00
C MET A 24 12.68 4.54 17.15
N PRO A 25 11.68 4.36 16.27
CA PRO A 25 10.40 5.04 16.40
C PRO A 25 9.70 4.68 17.72
N ASP A 26 8.86 5.57 18.22
CA ASP A 26 8.04 5.28 19.38
C ASP A 26 6.99 4.19 19.09
N GLY A 27 6.35 3.67 20.14
CA GLY A 27 5.39 2.58 20.02
C GLY A 27 4.14 2.97 19.23
N GLU A 28 3.71 4.22 19.29
CA GLU A 28 2.56 4.72 18.54
C GLU A 28 2.86 4.77 17.04
N THR A 29 4.00 5.29 16.66
CA THR A 29 4.43 5.31 15.25
C THR A 29 4.59 3.91 14.69
N ILE A 30 5.23 3.00 15.41
CA ILE A 30 5.38 1.59 15.00
C ILE A 30 4.01 0.93 14.82
N SER A 31 3.09 1.14 15.76
CA SER A 31 1.72 0.57 15.66
C SER A 31 0.97 1.10 14.44
N THR A 32 1.07 2.39 14.15
CA THR A 32 0.44 3.00 12.98
C THR A 32 0.94 2.38 11.68
N VAL A 33 2.25 2.23 11.54
CA VAL A 33 2.87 1.61 10.37
C VAL A 33 2.48 0.13 10.26
N ALA A 34 2.54 -0.60 11.37
CA ALA A 34 2.20 -2.02 11.40
C ALA A 34 0.74 -2.27 10.99
N GLU A 35 -0.19 -1.45 11.46
CA GLU A 35 -1.60 -1.57 11.08
C GLU A 35 -1.83 -1.28 9.59
N ALA A 36 -1.17 -0.29 9.02
CA ALA A 36 -1.23 -0.02 7.60
C ALA A 36 -0.68 -1.19 6.77
N MET A 37 0.45 -1.75 7.17
CA MET A 37 1.02 -2.93 6.53
C MET A 37 0.10 -4.15 6.65
N LYS A 38 -0.55 -4.33 7.79
CA LYS A 38 -1.51 -5.42 8.01
C LYS A 38 -2.71 -5.31 7.07
N LEU A 39 -3.22 -4.11 6.83
CA LEU A 39 -4.29 -3.89 5.86
C LEU A 39 -3.88 -4.37 4.46
N LEU A 40 -2.67 -4.05 4.02
CA LEU A 40 -2.15 -4.44 2.72
C LEU A 40 -1.55 -5.86 2.71
N GLY A 41 -1.54 -6.55 3.84
CA GLY A 41 -1.11 -7.94 3.93
C GLY A 41 -2.11 -8.95 3.34
N ASP A 42 -3.31 -8.53 3.00
CA ASP A 42 -4.29 -9.33 2.28
C ASP A 42 -4.16 -9.09 0.77
N PRO A 43 -4.04 -10.15 -0.06
CA PRO A 43 -3.84 -9.98 -1.51
C PRO A 43 -4.95 -9.20 -2.20
N SER A 44 -6.19 -9.42 -1.81
CA SER A 44 -7.34 -8.73 -2.39
C SER A 44 -7.32 -7.23 -2.07
N ARG A 45 -7.02 -6.88 -0.81
CA ARG A 45 -6.90 -5.47 -0.41
C ARG A 45 -5.72 -4.78 -1.09
N LEU A 46 -4.58 -5.46 -1.19
CA LEU A 46 -3.42 -4.90 -1.87
C LEU A 46 -3.73 -4.62 -3.36
N ARG A 47 -4.41 -5.53 -4.02
CA ARG A 47 -4.82 -5.36 -5.42
C ARG A 47 -5.76 -4.17 -5.59
N ILE A 48 -6.77 -4.06 -4.75
CA ILE A 48 -7.70 -2.93 -4.76
C ILE A 48 -6.97 -1.60 -4.51
N PHE A 49 -6.11 -1.57 -3.50
CA PHE A 49 -5.31 -0.38 -3.19
C PHE A 49 -4.43 0.04 -4.37
N TRP A 50 -3.75 -0.91 -5.01
CA TRP A 50 -2.92 -0.61 -6.18
C TRP A 50 -3.73 -0.03 -7.34
N ILE A 51 -4.91 -0.56 -7.62
CA ILE A 51 -5.82 -0.02 -8.63
C ILE A 51 -6.16 1.44 -8.30
N LEU A 52 -6.53 1.70 -7.05
CA LEU A 52 -6.95 3.04 -6.61
C LEU A 52 -5.81 4.04 -6.49
N CYS A 53 -4.57 3.58 -6.50
CA CYS A 53 -3.40 4.45 -6.64
C CYS A 53 -3.29 5.04 -8.06
N HIS A 54 -3.89 4.40 -9.05
CA HIS A 54 -3.75 4.75 -10.47
C HIS A 54 -5.03 5.30 -11.10
N CYS A 55 -6.20 4.99 -10.54
CA CYS A 55 -7.46 5.50 -11.04
C CYS A 55 -8.50 5.60 -9.92
N GLU A 56 -9.49 6.43 -10.15
CA GLU A 56 -10.66 6.55 -9.30
C GLU A 56 -11.76 5.65 -9.83
N GLU A 57 -12.34 4.79 -8.99
CA GLU A 57 -13.30 3.77 -9.43
C GLU A 57 -14.44 3.54 -8.46
N CYS A 58 -15.58 3.11 -9.00
CA CYS A 58 -16.75 2.65 -8.26
C CYS A 58 -16.64 1.15 -7.91
N VAL A 59 -17.49 0.70 -6.98
CA VAL A 59 -17.49 -0.70 -6.52
C VAL A 59 -17.68 -1.69 -7.65
N LEU A 60 -18.63 -1.43 -8.56
CA LEU A 60 -18.94 -2.34 -9.66
C LEU A 60 -17.75 -2.53 -10.60
N ASN A 61 -17.05 -1.46 -10.94
CA ASN A 61 -15.86 -1.54 -11.77
C ASN A 61 -14.71 -2.26 -11.07
N ILE A 62 -14.48 -1.98 -9.80
CA ILE A 62 -13.47 -2.69 -9.01
C ILE A 62 -13.78 -4.18 -8.96
N ALA A 63 -15.05 -4.55 -8.74
CA ALA A 63 -15.48 -5.96 -8.74
C ALA A 63 -15.15 -6.64 -10.08
N ASP A 64 -15.46 -6.00 -11.18
CA ASP A 64 -15.15 -6.54 -12.52
C ASP A 64 -13.64 -6.61 -12.77
N MET A 65 -12.89 -5.59 -12.41
CA MET A 65 -11.43 -5.56 -12.58
C MET A 65 -10.70 -6.64 -11.76
N THR A 66 -11.25 -7.03 -10.63
CA THR A 66 -10.64 -7.98 -9.71
C THR A 66 -11.23 -9.39 -9.78
N GLY A 67 -12.36 -9.57 -10.43
CA GLY A 67 -13.11 -10.82 -10.43
C GLY A 67 -13.74 -11.15 -9.09
N MET A 68 -13.90 -10.17 -8.21
CA MET A 68 -14.49 -10.32 -6.88
C MET A 68 -15.96 -9.93 -6.89
N SER A 69 -16.72 -10.42 -5.91
CA SER A 69 -18.09 -9.97 -5.69
C SER A 69 -18.14 -8.53 -5.15
N SER A 70 -19.21 -7.80 -5.48
CA SER A 70 -19.40 -6.44 -4.95
C SER A 70 -19.42 -6.37 -3.42
N PRO A 71 -20.09 -7.31 -2.70
CA PRO A 71 -19.99 -7.32 -1.23
C PRO A 71 -18.58 -7.51 -0.69
N ALA A 72 -17.77 -8.36 -1.32
CA ALA A 72 -16.38 -8.57 -0.93
C ALA A 72 -15.55 -7.29 -1.15
N VAL A 73 -15.69 -6.65 -2.30
CA VAL A 73 -15.04 -5.37 -2.60
C VAL A 73 -15.45 -4.31 -1.60
N SER A 74 -16.74 -4.18 -1.32
CA SER A 74 -17.25 -3.20 -0.34
C SER A 74 -16.67 -3.42 1.06
N HIS A 75 -16.49 -4.68 1.47
CA HIS A 75 -15.85 -5.01 2.75
C HIS A 75 -14.40 -4.54 2.78
N HIS A 76 -13.62 -4.83 1.76
CA HIS A 76 -12.22 -4.40 1.68
C HIS A 76 -12.07 -2.88 1.58
N LEU A 77 -12.94 -2.21 0.84
CA LEU A 77 -12.96 -0.74 0.75
C LEU A 77 -13.23 -0.10 2.11
N ARG A 78 -14.13 -0.68 2.89
CA ARG A 78 -14.44 -0.18 4.24
C ARG A 78 -13.22 -0.25 5.14
N LEU A 79 -12.48 -1.37 5.12
CA LEU A 79 -11.27 -1.54 5.91
C LEU A 79 -10.16 -0.58 5.46
N LEU A 80 -9.93 -0.46 4.17
CA LEU A 80 -8.93 0.46 3.63
C LEU A 80 -9.26 1.93 3.97
N LYS A 81 -10.52 2.31 3.90
CA LYS A 81 -10.97 3.65 4.25
C LYS A 81 -10.81 3.94 5.73
N SER A 82 -11.20 3.00 6.60
CA SER A 82 -11.00 3.11 8.05
C SER A 82 -9.53 3.24 8.42
N GLY A 83 -8.64 2.59 7.69
CA GLY A 83 -7.19 2.69 7.87
C GLY A 83 -6.55 3.94 7.27
N GLY A 84 -7.32 4.79 6.63
CA GLY A 84 -6.82 6.04 6.04
C GLY A 84 -6.02 5.87 4.75
N LEU A 85 -6.07 4.70 4.10
CA LEU A 85 -5.31 4.43 2.87
C LEU A 85 -6.05 4.84 1.60
N ILE A 86 -7.36 4.94 1.65
CA ILE A 86 -8.21 5.40 0.57
C ILE A 86 -9.22 6.42 1.06
N GLU A 87 -9.76 7.17 0.14
CA GLU A 87 -10.84 8.12 0.38
C GLU A 87 -11.96 7.90 -0.63
N SER A 88 -13.14 8.43 -0.34
CA SER A 88 -14.31 8.28 -1.19
C SER A 88 -14.98 9.63 -1.44
N ARG A 89 -15.61 9.74 -2.60
CA ARG A 89 -16.49 10.88 -2.92
C ARG A 89 -17.75 10.37 -3.60
N ARG A 90 -18.84 11.07 -3.40
CA ARG A 90 -20.08 10.78 -4.08
C ARG A 90 -20.19 11.57 -5.39
N SER A 91 -20.58 10.90 -6.45
CA SER A 91 -20.92 11.52 -7.72
C SER A 91 -22.21 10.90 -8.25
N GLY A 92 -23.29 11.69 -8.23
CA GLY A 92 -24.61 11.19 -8.58
C GLY A 92 -25.08 10.09 -7.62
N LYS A 93 -25.41 8.92 -8.16
CA LYS A 93 -25.86 7.74 -7.39
C LYS A 93 -24.70 6.84 -6.98
N GLU A 94 -23.49 7.10 -7.45
CA GLU A 94 -22.33 6.23 -7.24
C GLU A 94 -21.34 6.84 -6.26
N MET A 95 -20.66 5.97 -5.54
CA MET A 95 -19.53 6.29 -4.70
C MET A 95 -18.25 5.90 -5.44
N TYR A 96 -17.34 6.86 -5.57
CA TYR A 96 -16.02 6.65 -6.15
C TYR A 96 -14.96 6.60 -5.05
N TYR A 97 -13.96 5.77 -5.27
CA TYR A 97 -12.85 5.55 -4.34
C TYR A 97 -11.54 5.83 -5.04
N ARG A 98 -10.58 6.36 -4.31
CA ARG A 98 -9.21 6.59 -4.76
C ARG A 98 -8.25 6.43 -3.58
N ALA A 99 -6.96 6.24 -3.88
CA ALA A 99 -5.94 6.26 -2.83
C ALA A 99 -5.90 7.62 -2.14
N ALA A 100 -5.67 7.62 -0.84
CA ALA A 100 -5.48 8.86 -0.08
C ALA A 100 -4.18 9.57 -0.51
N GLU A 101 -4.19 10.89 -0.53
CA GLU A 101 -3.03 11.71 -0.89
C GLU A 101 -2.14 11.96 0.33
N THR A 102 -1.89 10.92 1.12
CA THR A 102 -1.04 10.97 2.30
C THR A 102 0.34 10.42 1.99
N GLU A 103 1.35 10.85 2.75
CA GLU A 103 2.70 10.29 2.64
C GLU A 103 2.72 8.78 2.89
N LEU A 104 1.92 8.30 3.84
CA LEU A 104 1.80 6.88 4.15
C LEU A 104 1.28 6.09 2.95
N ALA A 105 0.18 6.50 2.35
CA ALA A 105 -0.40 5.82 1.20
C ALA A 105 0.56 5.84 0.00
N GLN A 106 1.20 6.98 -0.26
CA GLN A 106 2.19 7.10 -1.34
C GLN A 106 3.42 6.23 -1.09
N ALA A 107 3.92 6.16 0.14
CA ALA A 107 5.07 5.32 0.49
C ALA A 107 4.74 3.83 0.33
N LEU A 108 3.55 3.39 0.76
CA LEU A 108 3.11 2.01 0.60
C LEU A 108 2.89 1.64 -0.86
N HIS A 109 2.40 2.55 -1.68
CA HIS A 109 2.29 2.38 -3.13
C HIS A 109 3.67 2.14 -3.75
N ARG A 110 4.62 3.03 -3.50
CA ARG A 110 6.00 2.90 -4.01
C ARG A 110 6.66 1.60 -3.53
N ALA A 111 6.50 1.26 -2.25
CA ALA A 111 7.08 0.03 -1.69
C ALA A 111 6.49 -1.21 -2.37
N SER A 112 5.19 -1.26 -2.61
CA SER A 112 4.52 -2.37 -3.28
C SER A 112 5.06 -2.58 -4.69
N GLU A 113 5.20 -1.50 -5.46
CA GLU A 113 5.73 -1.57 -6.82
C GLU A 113 7.21 -1.96 -6.83
N GLN A 114 7.99 -1.44 -5.90
CA GLN A 114 9.41 -1.76 -5.78
C GLN A 114 9.64 -3.23 -5.42
N VAL A 115 8.89 -3.76 -4.46
CA VAL A 115 9.00 -5.18 -4.05
C VAL A 115 8.55 -6.11 -5.17
N ALA A 116 7.48 -5.79 -5.86
CA ALA A 116 6.97 -6.57 -6.97
C ALA A 116 7.76 -6.38 -8.27
N LYS A 117 8.64 -5.36 -8.33
CA LYS A 117 9.36 -4.94 -9.56
C LYS A 117 8.41 -4.64 -10.72
N ILE A 118 7.26 -4.06 -10.41
CA ILE A 118 6.28 -3.64 -11.39
C ILE A 118 6.55 -2.18 -11.75
N SER A 119 6.44 -1.85 -13.02
CA SER A 119 6.46 -0.48 -13.47
C SER A 119 5.12 0.19 -13.23
N CYS A 120 5.14 1.42 -12.72
CA CYS A 120 3.95 2.23 -12.61
C CYS A 120 3.42 2.55 -14.02
N PRO A 121 2.11 2.36 -14.31
CA PRO A 121 1.53 2.69 -15.62
C PRO A 121 1.73 4.17 -16.02
N ASP A 122 1.86 5.05 -15.03
CA ASP A 122 2.08 6.49 -15.25
C ASP A 122 3.55 6.86 -15.43
N ALA A 123 4.46 5.90 -15.24
CA ALA A 123 5.89 6.12 -15.46
C ALA A 123 6.26 5.96 -16.93
N PRO A 124 7.26 6.69 -17.44
CA PRO A 124 7.78 6.47 -18.79
C PRO A 124 8.27 5.03 -18.94
N ILE A 125 7.89 4.39 -20.04
CA ILE A 125 8.36 3.04 -20.36
C ILE A 125 9.86 3.13 -20.65
N PRO A 126 10.73 2.37 -19.96
CA PRO A 126 12.14 2.33 -20.29
C PRO A 126 12.34 1.87 -21.73
N GLU A 127 13.25 2.51 -22.48
CA GLU A 127 13.48 2.22 -23.89
C GLU A 127 13.94 0.78 -24.17
N ASP A 128 14.43 0.07 -23.17
CA ASP A 128 14.91 -1.30 -23.25
C ASP A 128 13.83 -2.37 -22.93
N ALA A 129 12.59 -1.97 -22.67
CA ALA A 129 11.48 -2.88 -22.41
C ALA A 129 10.85 -3.48 -23.71
N HIS A 130 11.48 -3.31 -24.87
CA HIS A 130 11.01 -3.87 -26.12
C HIS A 130 11.48 -5.30 -26.30
N THR A 131 10.93 -6.21 -25.50
CA THR A 131 10.94 -7.64 -25.84
C THR A 131 9.52 -8.05 -26.15
N PRO A 132 9.19 -8.37 -27.39
CA PRO A 132 7.86 -8.90 -27.71
C PRO A 132 7.75 -10.28 -27.07
N GLN A 133 7.09 -10.36 -25.96
CA GLN A 133 6.60 -11.65 -25.47
C GLN A 133 5.36 -11.99 -26.24
N ASN A 134 5.56 -12.70 -27.35
CA ASN A 134 4.50 -13.50 -27.94
C ASN A 134 4.16 -14.62 -26.93
N GLN A 135 3.24 -14.34 -26.05
CA GLN A 135 2.51 -15.41 -25.39
C GLN A 135 1.26 -15.67 -26.23
N GLU A 136 1.40 -16.61 -27.14
CA GLU A 136 0.24 -17.30 -27.68
C GLU A 136 -0.46 -17.98 -26.50
N VAL A 137 -1.59 -17.41 -26.09
CA VAL A 137 -2.52 -18.12 -25.22
C VAL A 137 -3.23 -19.12 -26.09
N SER A 138 -2.73 -20.35 -26.13
CA SER A 138 -3.48 -21.52 -26.64
C SER A 138 -4.60 -21.79 -25.65
N LEU A 139 -5.81 -21.61 -26.12
CA LEU A 139 -7.01 -22.17 -25.49
C LEU A 139 -7.06 -23.68 -25.64
#